data_4d7eb4725e8c73f3c1f67ac0af75cb2d
#
_entry.id   4d7eb4725e8c73f3c1f67ac0af75cb2d
#
_cell.length_a   1.000
_cell.length_b   1.000
_cell.length_c   1.000
_cell.angle_alpha   90.00
_cell.angle_beta   90.00
_cell.angle_gamma   90.00
#
_symmetry.space_group_name_H-M   'P 1'
#
loop_
_entity.id
_entity.type
_entity.pdbx_description
1 polymer ?
#
loop_
_entity_poly.entity_id
_entity_poly.type
_entity_poly.pdbx_seq_one_letter_code
_entity_poly.pdbx_strand_id
1 'polypeptide(L)'
;MLTMKNLLMILALIGSLGMVQGQIADHDPMTENSLDDRSEGGEAYLRRVQSPITPNSVRQYQIMAVDYDVAKLDLFDGRNELFLVAFKTQKGTILTSYDRKGQVVESVEKFRDLALPLEIMRTGLKSHAGWAVIRTNYYVSYVKDQRTEIIYTIQITDGIKKKKILLDGDGTLLD
;
A
#
# COMPACT_ATOMS: atom_id res chain seq x y z
N MET A 1 -16.44 3.08 15.21
CA MET A 1 -15.58 4.19 15.69
C MET A 1 -14.18 3.61 15.94
N LEU A 2 -13.34 3.60 14.90
CA LEU A 2 -11.93 3.20 15.05
C LEU A 2 -11.15 4.46 15.46
N THR A 3 -10.77 4.52 16.71
CA THR A 3 -10.03 5.67 17.24
C THR A 3 -8.59 5.67 16.69
N MET A 4 -8.02 6.87 16.48
CA MET A 4 -6.62 7.11 16.12
C MET A 4 -5.59 6.31 16.95
N LYS A 5 -5.98 5.75 18.08
CA LYS A 5 -5.19 4.87 18.93
C LYS A 5 -4.78 3.56 18.25
N ASN A 6 -5.60 3.02 17.34
CA ASN A 6 -5.28 1.75 16.67
C ASN A 6 -4.24 1.93 15.56
N LEU A 7 -4.19 3.11 14.93
CA LEU A 7 -3.17 3.42 13.92
C LEU A 7 -1.76 3.48 14.52
N LEU A 8 -1.65 3.93 15.80
CA LEU A 8 -0.37 3.95 16.53
C LEU A 8 0.05 2.56 17.02
N MET A 9 -0.90 1.67 17.30
CA MET A 9 -0.60 0.31 17.77
C MET A 9 0.00 -0.58 16.66
N ILE A 10 -0.42 -0.40 15.41
CA ILE A 10 0.14 -1.16 14.26
C ILE A 10 1.59 -0.73 14.00
N LEU A 11 1.93 0.53 14.25
CA LEU A 11 3.31 1.00 14.13
C LEU A 11 4.23 0.47 15.25
N ALA A 12 3.68 0.12 16.42
CA ALA A 12 4.43 -0.39 17.55
C ALA A 12 4.74 -1.90 17.45
N LEU A 13 3.95 -2.67 16.70
CA LEU A 13 4.20 -4.11 16.51
C LEU A 13 5.40 -4.39 15.59
N ILE A 14 5.78 -3.44 14.72
CA ILE A 14 6.94 -3.56 13.84
C ILE A 14 8.27 -3.36 14.62
N GLY A 15 8.20 -2.84 15.84
CA GLY A 15 9.39 -2.49 16.65
C GLY A 15 10.05 -3.65 17.39
N SER A 16 9.49 -4.86 17.39
CA SER A 16 10.03 -6.01 18.13
C SER A 16 10.59 -7.14 17.26
N LEU A 17 10.52 -7.00 15.93
CA LEU A 17 11.19 -7.93 15.02
C LEU A 17 12.63 -7.47 14.85
N GLY A 18 13.57 -8.35 15.25
CA GLY A 18 15.01 -8.11 15.18
C GLY A 18 15.43 -7.55 13.84
N MET A 19 16.45 -6.71 13.84
CA MET A 19 17.02 -6.07 12.64
C MET A 19 17.29 -7.10 11.53
N VAL A 20 16.31 -7.28 10.64
CA VAL A 20 16.57 -7.90 9.35
C VAL A 20 17.04 -6.76 8.45
N GLN A 21 18.26 -6.84 7.97
CA GLN A 21 18.79 -5.92 6.97
C GLN A 21 17.95 -6.07 5.70
N GLY A 22 17.02 -5.16 5.49
CA GLY A 22 16.20 -5.12 4.27
C GLY A 22 17.07 -4.76 3.08
N GLN A 23 17.14 -5.62 2.09
CA GLN A 23 17.71 -5.29 0.79
C GLN A 23 16.77 -4.34 0.03
N ILE A 24 17.35 -3.32 -0.56
CA ILE A 24 16.63 -2.37 -1.42
C ILE A 24 16.72 -2.92 -2.84
N ALA A 25 15.61 -3.35 -3.39
CA ALA A 25 15.53 -3.69 -4.80
C ALA A 25 15.16 -2.41 -5.59
N ASP A 26 16.12 -1.88 -6.35
CA ASP A 26 15.86 -0.88 -7.39
C ASP A 26 15.43 -1.64 -8.64
N HIS A 27 14.18 -1.48 -9.08
CA HIS A 27 13.68 -2.19 -10.26
C HIS A 27 12.99 -1.24 -11.24
N ASP A 28 13.47 -1.27 -12.48
CA ASP A 28 12.82 -0.67 -13.65
C ASP A 28 11.52 -1.46 -14.01
N PRO A 29 10.50 -0.81 -14.57
CA PRO A 29 9.23 -1.46 -14.87
C PRO A 29 9.40 -2.55 -15.92
N MET A 30 9.04 -3.77 -15.56
CA MET A 30 9.15 -4.98 -16.38
C MET A 30 8.14 -5.04 -17.54
N THR A 31 8.59 -5.65 -18.60
CA THR A 31 7.87 -6.07 -19.81
C THR A 31 6.76 -7.11 -19.53
N GLU A 32 5.73 -7.05 -20.31
CA GLU A 32 4.37 -7.59 -20.27
C GLU A 32 4.20 -9.12 -20.41
N ASN A 33 5.06 -10.00 -19.91
CA ASN A 33 4.99 -11.43 -20.27
C ASN A 33 4.99 -12.46 -19.12
N SER A 34 4.47 -12.16 -17.93
CA SER A 34 4.37 -13.18 -16.86
C SER A 34 3.03 -13.22 -16.13
N LEU A 35 1.92 -13.08 -16.83
CA LEU A 35 0.59 -13.04 -16.21
C LEU A 35 0.02 -14.40 -15.77
N ASP A 36 0.64 -15.51 -16.17
CA ASP A 36 0.02 -16.85 -16.06
C ASP A 36 0.46 -17.69 -14.84
N ASP A 37 1.51 -17.29 -14.09
CA ASP A 37 2.05 -18.10 -12.98
C ASP A 37 2.03 -17.34 -11.63
N ARG A 38 0.93 -16.64 -11.35
CA ARG A 38 0.77 -16.01 -10.04
C ARG A 38 0.39 -17.07 -9.02
N SER A 39 1.16 -17.17 -7.94
CA SER A 39 0.80 -18.03 -6.83
C SER A 39 -0.58 -17.65 -6.28
N GLU A 40 -1.38 -18.62 -5.88
CA GLU A 40 -2.71 -18.43 -5.29
C GLU A 40 -2.72 -17.36 -4.19
N GLY A 41 -1.64 -17.30 -3.39
CA GLY A 41 -1.44 -16.27 -2.36
C GLY A 41 -1.24 -14.86 -2.92
N GLY A 42 -0.58 -14.72 -4.07
CA GLY A 42 -0.40 -13.44 -4.75
C GLY A 42 -1.73 -12.90 -5.28
N GLU A 43 -2.54 -13.74 -5.89
CA GLU A 43 -3.87 -13.36 -6.34
C GLU A 43 -4.80 -13.00 -5.17
N ALA A 44 -4.72 -13.75 -4.07
CA ALA A 44 -5.49 -13.46 -2.86
C ALA A 44 -5.14 -12.06 -2.30
N TYR A 45 -3.86 -11.73 -2.25
CA TYR A 45 -3.40 -10.38 -1.89
C TYR A 45 -3.96 -9.32 -2.83
N LEU A 46 -3.77 -9.48 -4.16
CA LEU A 46 -4.25 -8.48 -5.14
C LEU A 46 -5.75 -8.26 -5.06
N ARG A 47 -6.55 -9.30 -4.89
CA ARG A 47 -8.02 -9.18 -4.70
C ARG A 47 -8.39 -8.37 -3.47
N ARG A 48 -7.53 -8.32 -2.45
CA ARG A 48 -7.79 -7.59 -1.20
C ARG A 48 -7.33 -6.14 -1.24
N VAL A 49 -6.25 -5.84 -1.96
CA VAL A 49 -5.65 -4.48 -1.99
C VAL A 49 -6.06 -3.67 -3.21
N GLN A 50 -6.62 -4.32 -4.25
CA GLN A 50 -7.07 -3.66 -5.47
C GLN A 50 -8.59 -3.61 -5.56
N SER A 51 -9.08 -2.47 -6.03
CA SER A 51 -10.47 -2.21 -6.37
C SER A 51 -10.54 -1.49 -7.73
N PRO A 52 -11.71 -1.33 -8.38
CA PRO A 52 -11.83 -0.54 -9.61
C PRO A 52 -11.23 0.86 -9.51
N ILE A 53 -11.27 1.46 -8.32
CA ILE A 53 -10.77 2.81 -8.06
C ILE A 53 -9.32 2.86 -7.53
N THR A 54 -8.59 1.75 -7.48
CA THR A 54 -7.16 1.77 -7.14
C THR A 54 -6.37 2.47 -8.25
N PRO A 55 -5.49 3.46 -7.94
CA PRO A 55 -4.68 4.14 -8.96
C PRO A 55 -3.82 3.15 -9.76
N ASN A 56 -3.77 3.31 -11.09
CA ASN A 56 -3.06 2.37 -11.97
C ASN A 56 -1.57 2.22 -11.60
N SER A 57 -0.90 3.31 -11.23
CA SER A 57 0.49 3.24 -10.79
C SER A 57 0.68 2.38 -9.53
N VAL A 58 -0.28 2.42 -8.59
CA VAL A 58 -0.25 1.58 -7.40
C VAL A 58 -0.43 0.11 -7.78
N ARG A 59 -1.38 -0.20 -8.67
CA ARG A 59 -1.62 -1.58 -9.14
C ARG A 59 -0.35 -2.23 -9.68
N GLN A 60 0.42 -1.49 -10.49
CA GLN A 60 1.66 -2.01 -11.08
C GLN A 60 2.69 -2.36 -10.00
N TYR A 61 2.84 -1.52 -8.97
CA TYR A 61 3.76 -1.82 -7.87
C TYR A 61 3.29 -2.99 -6.99
N GLN A 62 1.97 -3.14 -6.81
CA GLN A 62 1.39 -4.30 -6.10
C GLN A 62 1.62 -5.59 -6.87
N ILE A 63 1.48 -5.56 -8.21
CA ILE A 63 1.81 -6.69 -9.09
C ILE A 63 3.31 -7.03 -8.98
N MET A 64 4.18 -6.03 -9.05
CA MET A 64 5.63 -6.24 -8.89
C MET A 64 5.97 -6.92 -7.56
N ALA A 65 5.28 -6.55 -6.47
CA ALA A 65 5.49 -7.20 -5.19
C ALA A 65 5.03 -8.67 -5.19
N VAL A 66 3.96 -9.01 -5.91
CA VAL A 66 3.50 -10.41 -6.07
C VAL A 66 4.45 -11.22 -6.92
N ASP A 67 4.96 -10.62 -8.01
CA ASP A 67 5.83 -11.31 -8.97
C ASP A 67 7.28 -11.44 -8.45
N TYR A 68 7.59 -10.85 -7.29
CA TYR A 68 8.92 -10.90 -6.71
C TYR A 68 9.26 -12.29 -6.17
N ASP A 69 10.33 -12.88 -6.69
CA ASP A 69 10.81 -14.20 -6.29
C ASP A 69 11.76 -14.08 -5.08
N VAL A 70 11.21 -14.21 -3.87
CA VAL A 70 11.99 -14.15 -2.64
C VAL A 70 12.97 -15.32 -2.50
N ALA A 71 12.75 -16.45 -3.20
CA ALA A 71 13.64 -17.60 -3.16
C ALA A 71 15.01 -17.30 -3.80
N LYS A 72 15.10 -16.25 -4.60
CA LYS A 72 16.38 -15.76 -5.18
C LYS A 72 17.21 -14.91 -4.22
N LEU A 73 16.66 -14.56 -3.05
CA LEU A 73 17.44 -13.84 -2.04
C LEU A 73 18.47 -14.77 -1.40
N ASP A 74 19.72 -14.30 -1.24
CA ASP A 74 20.79 -15.03 -0.55
C ASP A 74 20.41 -15.39 0.90
N LEU A 75 19.51 -14.60 1.50
CA LEU A 75 19.00 -14.80 2.86
C LEU A 75 17.84 -15.82 2.93
N PHE A 76 17.36 -16.32 1.79
CA PHE A 76 16.31 -17.31 1.76
C PHE A 76 16.87 -18.70 2.09
N ASP A 77 17.01 -18.98 3.39
CA ASP A 77 17.56 -20.24 3.90
C ASP A 77 16.48 -21.29 4.25
N GLY A 78 15.21 -20.97 4.03
CA GLY A 78 14.06 -21.81 4.36
C GLY A 78 13.83 -22.02 5.88
N ARG A 79 14.61 -21.35 6.74
CA ARG A 79 14.51 -21.44 8.21
C ARG A 79 13.67 -20.35 8.81
N ASN A 80 13.76 -19.14 8.23
CA ASN A 80 12.96 -18.01 8.66
C ASN A 80 11.49 -18.21 8.27
N GLU A 81 10.59 -17.79 9.14
CA GLU A 81 9.15 -17.88 8.89
C GLU A 81 8.66 -16.77 7.96
N LEU A 82 9.32 -15.60 8.01
CA LEU A 82 8.95 -14.42 7.22
C LEU A 82 10.19 -13.76 6.61
N PHE A 83 10.02 -13.26 5.39
CA PHE A 83 11.01 -12.48 4.64
C PHE A 83 10.45 -11.11 4.34
N LEU A 84 11.09 -10.07 4.85
CA LEU A 84 10.66 -8.68 4.68
C LEU A 84 11.41 -8.04 3.50
N VAL A 85 10.66 -7.55 2.51
CA VAL A 85 11.19 -6.86 1.33
C VAL A 85 10.57 -5.46 1.22
N ALA A 86 11.40 -4.46 0.94
CA ALA A 86 10.97 -3.09 0.72
C ALA A 86 11.13 -2.70 -0.76
N PHE A 87 10.02 -2.40 -1.42
CA PHE A 87 10.00 -1.86 -2.78
C PHE A 87 9.89 -0.34 -2.70
N LYS A 88 10.94 0.36 -3.10
CA LYS A 88 10.96 1.83 -3.16
C LYS A 88 10.64 2.31 -4.57
N THR A 89 9.80 3.31 -4.65
CA THR A 89 9.41 3.97 -5.89
C THR A 89 9.57 5.47 -5.76
N GLN A 90 9.50 6.21 -6.85
CA GLN A 90 9.53 7.68 -6.80
C GLN A 90 8.35 8.27 -6.01
N LYS A 91 7.21 7.58 -5.97
CA LYS A 91 5.97 8.04 -5.35
C LYS A 91 5.67 7.39 -4.01
N GLY A 92 6.43 6.36 -3.60
CA GLY A 92 6.13 5.69 -2.34
C GLY A 92 6.95 4.45 -2.06
N THR A 93 6.45 3.64 -1.14
CA THR A 93 7.10 2.40 -0.69
C THR A 93 6.04 1.35 -0.45
N ILE A 94 6.32 0.12 -0.86
CA ILE A 94 5.62 -1.08 -0.41
C ILE A 94 6.59 -1.87 0.45
N LEU A 95 6.19 -2.16 1.68
CA LEU A 95 6.90 -3.04 2.59
C LEU A 95 6.09 -4.33 2.69
N THR A 96 6.66 -5.44 2.25
CA THR A 96 5.94 -6.71 2.11
C THR A 96 6.65 -7.81 2.86
N SER A 97 5.90 -8.59 3.65
CA SER A 97 6.37 -9.82 4.29
C SER A 97 5.90 -11.03 3.48
N TYR A 98 6.82 -11.93 3.19
CA TYR A 98 6.57 -13.19 2.48
C TYR A 98 6.78 -14.36 3.43
N ASP A 99 5.96 -15.41 3.29
CA ASP A 99 6.16 -16.67 3.97
C ASP A 99 7.22 -17.55 3.27
N ARG A 100 7.46 -18.75 3.81
CA ARG A 100 8.41 -19.75 3.26
C ARG A 100 8.04 -20.23 1.85
N LYS A 101 6.80 -20.00 1.43
CA LYS A 101 6.32 -20.37 0.09
C LYS A 101 6.43 -19.20 -0.89
N GLY A 102 6.95 -18.05 -0.43
CA GLY A 102 7.01 -16.83 -1.24
C GLY A 102 5.65 -16.13 -1.39
N GLN A 103 4.66 -16.46 -0.56
CA GLN A 103 3.36 -15.82 -0.60
C GLN A 103 3.35 -14.56 0.26
N VAL A 104 2.69 -13.51 -0.23
CA VAL A 104 2.49 -12.27 0.55
C VAL A 104 1.57 -12.54 1.72
N VAL A 105 2.07 -12.31 2.94
CA VAL A 105 1.28 -12.46 4.18
C VAL A 105 0.97 -11.13 4.85
N GLU A 106 1.81 -10.12 4.65
CA GLU A 106 1.57 -8.75 5.12
C GLU A 106 2.08 -7.75 4.10
N SER A 107 1.43 -6.58 4.01
CA SER A 107 1.92 -5.46 3.24
C SER A 107 1.52 -4.14 3.90
N VAL A 108 2.47 -3.20 3.93
CA VAL A 108 2.22 -1.80 4.28
C VAL A 108 2.67 -0.93 3.11
N GLU A 109 1.72 -0.22 2.52
CA GLU A 109 1.94 0.56 1.33
C GLU A 109 1.68 2.03 1.61
N LYS A 110 2.59 2.89 1.19
CA LYS A 110 2.49 4.35 1.39
C LYS A 110 2.89 5.05 0.11
N PHE A 111 1.95 5.73 -0.51
CA PHE A 111 2.18 6.53 -1.71
C PHE A 111 1.77 7.98 -1.48
N ARG A 112 2.45 8.90 -2.16
CA ARG A 112 2.23 10.33 -2.07
C ARG A 112 2.14 10.96 -3.46
N ASP A 113 1.44 12.08 -3.52
CA ASP A 113 1.31 12.91 -4.71
C ASP A 113 0.86 12.11 -5.96
N LEU A 114 -0.08 11.17 -5.71
CA LEU A 114 -0.74 10.40 -6.76
C LEU A 114 -1.90 11.18 -7.37
N ALA A 115 -2.13 10.96 -8.66
CA ALA A 115 -3.40 11.31 -9.27
C ALA A 115 -4.47 10.34 -8.73
N LEU A 116 -5.30 10.81 -7.81
CA LEU A 116 -6.39 10.01 -7.25
C LEU A 116 -7.54 9.88 -8.26
N PRO A 117 -8.30 8.78 -8.19
CA PRO A 117 -9.49 8.59 -9.02
C PRO A 117 -10.48 9.76 -8.87
N LEU A 118 -11.17 10.06 -9.97
CA LEU A 118 -12.08 11.21 -10.02
C LEU A 118 -13.21 11.12 -8.98
N GLU A 119 -13.68 9.91 -8.67
CA GLU A 119 -14.71 9.66 -7.66
C GLU A 119 -14.24 10.05 -6.26
N ILE A 120 -13.02 9.66 -5.90
CA ILE A 120 -12.38 10.04 -4.63
C ILE A 120 -12.24 11.56 -4.53
N MET A 121 -11.78 12.20 -5.61
CA MET A 121 -11.63 13.65 -5.66
C MET A 121 -12.97 14.38 -5.55
N ARG A 122 -14.00 13.89 -6.26
CA ARG A 122 -15.36 14.48 -6.21
C ARG A 122 -15.96 14.38 -4.81
N THR A 123 -15.86 13.19 -4.18
CA THR A 123 -16.39 12.99 -2.83
C THR A 123 -15.66 13.87 -1.82
N GLY A 124 -14.33 13.86 -1.84
CA GLY A 124 -13.53 14.64 -0.90
C GLY A 124 -13.70 16.15 -1.03
N LEU A 125 -13.92 16.65 -2.25
CA LEU A 125 -14.03 18.10 -2.49
C LEU A 125 -15.47 18.62 -2.52
N LYS A 126 -16.47 17.76 -2.38
CA LYS A 126 -17.90 18.12 -2.52
C LYS A 126 -18.31 19.35 -1.70
N SER A 127 -17.79 19.48 -0.49
CA SER A 127 -18.11 20.58 0.44
C SER A 127 -17.01 21.65 0.53
N HIS A 128 -16.07 21.68 -0.43
CA HIS A 128 -14.88 22.53 -0.38
C HIS A 128 -14.66 23.28 -1.71
N ALA A 129 -15.73 23.90 -2.23
CA ALA A 129 -15.65 24.69 -3.45
C ALA A 129 -14.61 25.83 -3.29
N GLY A 130 -13.74 26.00 -4.29
CA GLY A 130 -12.69 27.01 -4.27
C GLY A 130 -11.42 26.64 -3.50
N TRP A 131 -11.37 25.49 -2.82
CA TRP A 131 -10.16 25.01 -2.18
C TRP A 131 -9.22 24.33 -3.17
N ALA A 132 -7.92 24.56 -3.02
CA ALA A 132 -6.88 23.92 -3.83
C ALA A 132 -6.34 22.65 -3.16
N VAL A 133 -6.11 21.61 -3.94
CA VAL A 133 -5.44 20.40 -3.45
C VAL A 133 -3.93 20.67 -3.41
N ILE A 134 -3.31 20.41 -2.26
CA ILE A 134 -1.88 20.62 -2.04
C ILE A 134 -1.10 19.30 -1.88
N ARG A 135 -1.78 18.21 -1.51
CA ARG A 135 -1.16 16.89 -1.40
C ARG A 135 -2.21 15.79 -1.44
N THR A 136 -1.83 14.65 -1.99
CA THR A 136 -2.61 13.42 -1.92
C THR A 136 -1.74 12.30 -1.36
N ASN A 137 -2.32 11.40 -0.54
CA ASN A 137 -1.66 10.17 -0.12
C ASN A 137 -2.62 9.00 -0.27
N TYR A 138 -2.05 7.84 -0.50
CA TYR A 138 -2.73 6.55 -0.54
C TYR A 138 -2.01 5.60 0.38
N TYR A 139 -2.75 4.95 1.24
CA TYR A 139 -2.25 4.03 2.25
C TYR A 139 -3.00 2.71 2.16
N VAL A 140 -2.27 1.60 2.24
CA VAL A 140 -2.83 0.25 2.37
C VAL A 140 -2.13 -0.45 3.53
N SER A 141 -2.90 -1.16 4.32
CA SER A 141 -2.42 -2.14 5.28
C SER A 141 -3.14 -3.46 5.03
N TYR A 142 -2.40 -4.48 4.66
CA TYR A 142 -2.88 -5.82 4.40
C TYR A 142 -2.23 -6.79 5.37
N VAL A 143 -3.05 -7.65 5.96
CA VAL A 143 -2.61 -8.85 6.69
C VAL A 143 -3.47 -10.00 6.20
N LYS A 144 -2.82 -11.11 5.83
CA LYS A 144 -3.51 -12.32 5.34
C LYS A 144 -4.58 -12.75 6.35
N ASP A 145 -5.76 -13.10 5.83
CA ASP A 145 -6.93 -13.53 6.60
C ASP A 145 -7.53 -12.48 7.55
N GLN A 146 -7.07 -11.21 7.46
CA GLN A 146 -7.63 -10.10 8.21
C GLN A 146 -8.27 -9.06 7.28
N ARG A 147 -8.92 -8.05 7.88
CA ARG A 147 -9.49 -6.93 7.13
C ARG A 147 -8.37 -6.06 6.56
N THR A 148 -8.39 -5.85 5.25
CA THR A 148 -7.51 -4.88 4.59
C THR A 148 -8.01 -3.47 4.86
N GLU A 149 -7.12 -2.56 5.22
CA GLU A 149 -7.40 -1.14 5.39
C GLU A 149 -6.84 -0.37 4.19
N ILE A 150 -7.67 0.44 3.55
CA ILE A 150 -7.28 1.33 2.45
C ILE A 150 -7.75 2.74 2.81
N ILE A 151 -6.84 3.72 2.76
CA ILE A 151 -7.14 5.11 3.09
C ILE A 151 -6.60 6.03 2.00
N TYR A 152 -7.48 6.86 1.44
CA TYR A 152 -7.12 8.02 0.66
C TYR A 152 -7.07 9.25 1.54
N THR A 153 -6.05 10.07 1.38
CA THR A 153 -5.94 11.35 2.06
C THR A 153 -5.79 12.47 1.04
N ILE A 154 -6.64 13.50 1.15
CA ILE A 154 -6.56 14.71 0.36
C ILE A 154 -6.28 15.87 1.32
N GLN A 155 -5.17 16.56 1.14
CA GLN A 155 -4.86 17.80 1.84
C GLN A 155 -5.21 18.98 0.94
N ILE A 156 -6.00 19.90 1.47
CA ILE A 156 -6.52 21.06 0.75
C ILE A 156 -6.22 22.36 1.49
N THR A 157 -6.26 23.48 0.77
CA THR A 157 -6.10 24.82 1.32
C THR A 157 -7.01 25.83 0.63
N ASP A 158 -7.46 26.83 1.36
CA ASP A 158 -8.12 28.03 0.83
C ASP A 158 -7.14 29.23 0.73
N GLY A 159 -5.83 28.99 0.93
CA GLY A 159 -4.78 29.99 0.98
C GLY A 159 -4.42 30.41 2.41
N ILE A 160 -5.33 30.27 3.37
CA ILE A 160 -5.15 30.64 4.78
C ILE A 160 -5.16 29.38 5.66
N LYS A 161 -6.17 28.55 5.47
CA LYS A 161 -6.39 27.33 6.26
C LYS A 161 -5.97 26.10 5.45
N LYS A 162 -5.61 25.04 6.18
CA LYS A 162 -5.36 23.72 5.61
C LYS A 162 -6.31 22.72 6.25
N LYS A 163 -6.81 21.79 5.45
CA LYS A 163 -7.67 20.70 5.92
C LYS A 163 -7.20 19.38 5.35
N LYS A 164 -7.35 18.32 6.13
CA LYS A 164 -7.12 16.93 5.73
C LYS A 164 -8.45 16.23 5.63
N ILE A 165 -8.70 15.58 4.51
CA ILE A 165 -9.90 14.81 4.22
C ILE A 165 -9.44 13.37 4.07
N LEU A 166 -10.12 12.44 4.74
CA LEU A 166 -9.85 11.02 4.66
C LEU A 166 -11.06 10.30 4.05
N LEU A 167 -10.75 9.34 3.15
CA LEU A 167 -11.75 8.45 2.58
C LEU A 167 -11.24 7.01 2.70
N ASP A 168 -12.15 6.08 2.88
CA ASP A 168 -11.83 4.65 2.86
C ASP A 168 -11.62 4.11 1.43
N GLY A 169 -11.39 2.80 1.32
CA GLY A 169 -11.15 2.11 0.05
C GLY A 169 -12.33 2.16 -0.93
N ASP A 170 -13.54 2.41 -0.43
CA ASP A 170 -14.77 2.54 -1.22
C ASP A 170 -15.09 4.00 -1.57
N GLY A 171 -14.27 4.95 -1.09
CA GLY A 171 -14.45 6.37 -1.33
C GLY A 171 -15.45 7.03 -0.38
N THR A 172 -15.75 6.39 0.76
CA THR A 172 -16.60 6.97 1.80
C THR A 172 -15.76 7.87 2.71
N LEU A 173 -16.30 9.04 3.08
CA LEU A 173 -15.65 9.95 4.01
C LEU A 173 -15.49 9.29 5.38
N LEU A 174 -14.30 9.42 5.94
CA LEU A 174 -13.98 9.04 7.32
C LEU A 174 -14.00 10.30 8.19
N ASP A 175 -14.76 10.25 9.29
CA ASP A 175 -14.86 11.33 10.28
C ASP A 175 -13.58 11.47 11.13
#